data_fc36b5d92055b6ed5c589519809bfa29
#
_entry.id   fc36b5d92055b6ed5c589519809bfa29
#
_cell.length_a   1.000
_cell.length_b   1.000
_cell.length_c   1.000
_cell.angle_alpha   90.00
_cell.angle_beta   90.00
_cell.angle_gamma   90.00
#
_symmetry.space_group_name_H-M   'P 1'
#
loop_
_entity.id
_entity.type
_entity.pdbx_description
1 polymer ?
#
loop_
_entity_poly.entity_id
_entity_poly.type
_entity_poly.pdbx_seq_one_letter_code
_entity_poly.pdbx_strand_id
1 'polypeptide(L)'
;SFAGAGASSQQTAVEAWIAGYQKRNPNAKISYNPSGSGAGVTTFLTGATVWAGSDKPLDDEQVEQSKKVCAGQTAFDVPVYISPLAIVFRLRGVSDAGKHVRMDAATVAKVFNGKITKWNDAAIAKQNPDLDLPATPITVVHRSDKSGTTLNFVEYLKAAAPGDWPHKLSENWPNDVGQGAKGTSGVISTIDQADGTIGYSDYSQAGGLGTISIKVGDGYTDISADAASKAVANATLSGEAKGEHRVVLDIDHTTTEEGAYPIVLVSYDIACPVYSDANTARFAKSWLSYVVSDKGQQDAMNATGSAPLPSNVAKTVRQSVDAINAK
;
A
#
# COMPACT_ATOMS: atom_id res chain seq x y z
N SER A 1 2.75 -16.89 -21.77
CA SER A 1 3.41 -15.85 -20.99
C SER A 1 2.43 -14.73 -20.66
N PHE A 2 2.32 -14.37 -19.38
CA PHE A 2 1.36 -13.38 -18.92
C PHE A 2 2.06 -12.33 -18.06
N ALA A 3 1.69 -11.08 -18.24
CA ALA A 3 2.34 -9.96 -17.55
C ALA A 3 1.33 -9.11 -16.77
N GLY A 4 1.75 -8.67 -15.60
CA GLY A 4 1.13 -7.61 -14.83
C GLY A 4 2.12 -6.50 -14.55
N ALA A 5 1.62 -5.36 -14.13
CA ALA A 5 2.46 -4.22 -13.75
C ALA A 5 1.71 -3.35 -12.74
N GLY A 6 2.44 -2.58 -11.96
CA GLY A 6 1.83 -1.59 -11.09
C GLY A 6 2.53 -1.38 -9.77
N ALA A 7 1.74 -1.34 -8.72
CA ALA A 7 2.19 -0.97 -7.38
C ALA A 7 3.47 -1.70 -6.97
N SER A 8 4.50 -0.93 -6.66
CA SER A 8 5.77 -1.48 -6.14
C SER A 8 5.62 -2.00 -4.71
N SER A 9 4.61 -1.54 -3.98
CA SER A 9 4.24 -2.06 -2.66
C SER A 9 3.85 -3.54 -2.70
N GLN A 10 3.26 -4.00 -3.80
CA GLN A 10 2.88 -5.40 -3.98
C GLN A 10 4.03 -6.32 -4.37
N GLN A 11 5.20 -5.80 -4.68
CA GLN A 11 6.28 -6.59 -5.29
C GLN A 11 6.58 -7.89 -4.55
N THR A 12 6.82 -7.83 -3.25
CA THR A 12 7.14 -9.01 -2.44
C THR A 12 5.97 -10.01 -2.41
N ALA A 13 4.75 -9.52 -2.27
CA ALA A 13 3.55 -10.36 -2.31
C ALA A 13 3.38 -11.05 -3.65
N VAL A 14 3.55 -10.29 -4.76
CA VAL A 14 3.42 -10.84 -6.11
C VAL A 14 4.48 -11.92 -6.37
N GLU A 15 5.72 -11.71 -5.94
CA GLU A 15 6.77 -12.72 -6.06
C GLU A 15 6.39 -14.02 -5.33
N ALA A 16 5.82 -13.91 -4.13
CA ALA A 16 5.32 -15.06 -3.38
C ALA A 16 4.15 -15.74 -4.09
N TRP A 17 3.24 -14.96 -4.67
CA TRP A 17 2.10 -15.49 -5.42
C TRP A 17 2.54 -16.18 -6.71
N ILE A 18 3.49 -15.62 -7.43
CA ILE A 18 4.05 -16.27 -8.65
C ILE A 18 4.64 -17.62 -8.26
N ALA A 19 5.46 -17.66 -7.23
CA ALA A 19 6.07 -18.92 -6.76
C ALA A 19 5.01 -19.93 -6.32
N GLY A 20 3.99 -19.50 -5.57
CA GLY A 20 2.91 -20.38 -5.11
C GLY A 20 2.02 -20.89 -6.22
N TYR A 21 1.69 -20.05 -7.18
CA TYR A 21 0.89 -20.42 -8.34
C TYR A 21 1.62 -21.42 -9.23
N GLN A 22 2.92 -21.22 -9.46
CA GLN A 22 3.73 -22.09 -10.31
C GLN A 22 3.92 -23.49 -9.73
N LYS A 23 3.76 -23.70 -8.45
CA LYS A 23 3.79 -25.04 -7.85
C LYS A 23 2.70 -25.95 -8.44
N ARG A 24 1.53 -25.38 -8.76
CA ARG A 24 0.40 -26.10 -9.35
C ARG A 24 0.31 -25.93 -10.86
N ASN A 25 0.96 -24.91 -11.40
CA ASN A 25 0.93 -24.53 -12.80
C ASN A 25 2.36 -24.31 -13.30
N PRO A 26 3.20 -25.38 -13.36
CA PRO A 26 4.64 -25.22 -13.60
C PRO A 26 5.01 -24.66 -14.97
N ASN A 27 4.09 -24.73 -15.93
CA ASN A 27 4.31 -24.17 -17.27
C ASN A 27 3.87 -22.71 -17.40
N ALA A 28 3.25 -22.13 -16.37
CA ALA A 28 2.84 -20.74 -16.41
C ALA A 28 4.07 -19.83 -16.27
N LYS A 29 4.22 -18.91 -17.21
CA LYS A 29 5.26 -17.88 -17.18
C LYS A 29 4.58 -16.55 -16.84
N ILE A 30 4.88 -16.04 -15.65
CA ILE A 30 4.24 -14.86 -15.11
C ILE A 30 5.31 -13.85 -14.73
N SER A 31 5.12 -12.60 -15.14
CA SER A 31 6.00 -11.50 -14.78
C SER A 31 5.21 -10.34 -14.20
N TYR A 32 5.84 -9.59 -13.33
CA TYR A 32 5.28 -8.38 -12.75
C TYR A 32 6.31 -7.25 -12.78
N ASN A 33 5.94 -6.12 -13.36
CA ASN A 33 6.78 -4.93 -13.36
C ASN A 33 6.31 -3.98 -12.26
N PRO A 34 7.11 -3.76 -11.19
CA PRO A 34 6.73 -2.87 -10.09
C PRO A 34 6.95 -1.39 -10.45
N SER A 35 6.32 -0.96 -11.52
CA SER A 35 6.47 0.38 -12.10
C SER A 35 5.79 1.51 -11.30
N GLY A 36 4.98 1.17 -10.31
CA GLY A 36 4.14 2.07 -9.54
C GLY A 36 2.67 1.99 -9.96
N SER A 37 1.77 2.36 -9.04
CA SER A 37 0.32 2.25 -9.25
C SER A 37 -0.15 3.01 -10.48
N GLY A 38 0.24 4.26 -10.62
CA GLY A 38 -0.19 5.08 -11.75
C GLY A 38 0.27 4.53 -13.09
N ALA A 39 1.55 4.15 -13.21
CA ALA A 39 2.11 3.57 -14.43
C ALA A 39 1.47 2.21 -14.75
N GLY A 40 1.21 1.39 -13.72
CA GLY A 40 0.58 0.08 -13.91
C GLY A 40 -0.83 0.16 -14.47
N VAL A 41 -1.64 1.07 -13.93
CA VAL A 41 -3.00 1.30 -14.44
C VAL A 41 -2.96 1.79 -15.89
N THR A 42 -2.09 2.76 -16.20
CA THR A 42 -1.92 3.25 -17.56
C THR A 42 -1.55 2.12 -18.52
N THR A 43 -0.60 1.26 -18.14
CA THR A 43 -0.18 0.13 -18.95
C THR A 43 -1.33 -0.86 -19.19
N PHE A 44 -2.10 -1.19 -18.15
CA PHE A 44 -3.27 -2.05 -18.27
C PHE A 44 -4.30 -1.48 -19.25
N LEU A 45 -4.56 -0.18 -19.18
CA LEU A 45 -5.55 0.49 -20.04
C LEU A 45 -5.12 0.55 -21.51
N THR A 46 -3.86 0.29 -21.83
CA THR A 46 -3.39 0.10 -23.20
C THR A 46 -3.55 -1.34 -23.73
N GLY A 47 -3.92 -2.27 -22.85
CA GLY A 47 -3.99 -3.69 -23.19
C GLY A 47 -2.68 -4.45 -23.12
N ALA A 48 -1.59 -3.81 -22.65
CA ALA A 48 -0.26 -4.43 -22.61
C ALA A 48 -0.10 -5.46 -21.49
N THR A 49 -0.93 -5.42 -20.45
CA THR A 49 -0.88 -6.38 -19.34
C THR A 49 -2.25 -7.01 -19.09
N VAL A 50 -2.25 -8.19 -18.48
CA VAL A 50 -3.46 -8.94 -18.14
C VAL A 50 -4.19 -8.31 -16.95
N TRP A 51 -3.41 -7.85 -15.96
CA TRP A 51 -3.93 -7.18 -14.76
C TRP A 51 -2.98 -6.04 -14.36
N ALA A 52 -3.45 -5.22 -13.46
CA ALA A 52 -2.61 -4.21 -12.81
C ALA A 52 -2.72 -4.33 -11.31
N GLY A 53 -1.63 -3.99 -10.60
CA GLY A 53 -1.64 -3.77 -9.16
C GLY A 53 -1.71 -2.25 -8.88
N SER A 54 -2.57 -1.84 -7.97
CA SER A 54 -2.69 -0.42 -7.63
C SER A 54 -3.12 -0.21 -6.18
N ASP A 55 -2.44 0.70 -5.49
CA ASP A 55 -2.81 1.11 -4.13
C ASP A 55 -3.92 2.17 -4.15
N LYS A 56 -4.45 2.47 -5.33
CA LYS A 56 -5.56 3.38 -5.53
C LYS A 56 -6.62 2.71 -6.40
N PRO A 57 -7.91 2.74 -5.99
CA PRO A 57 -8.99 2.30 -6.86
C PRO A 57 -9.03 3.10 -8.17
N LEU A 58 -9.63 2.53 -9.21
CA LEU A 58 -9.87 3.23 -10.46
C LEU A 58 -10.74 4.46 -10.23
N ASP A 59 -10.42 5.56 -10.92
CA ASP A 59 -11.34 6.70 -11.01
C ASP A 59 -12.37 6.47 -12.12
N ASP A 60 -13.38 7.33 -12.19
CA ASP A 60 -14.48 7.19 -13.15
C ASP A 60 -14.01 7.23 -14.60
N GLU A 61 -13.01 8.07 -14.91
CA GLU A 61 -12.43 8.17 -16.23
C GLU A 61 -11.71 6.89 -16.64
N GLN A 62 -10.93 6.31 -15.72
CA GLN A 62 -10.23 5.05 -15.96
C GLN A 62 -11.20 3.88 -16.15
N VAL A 63 -12.29 3.86 -15.39
CA VAL A 63 -13.35 2.86 -15.57
C VAL A 63 -13.94 2.93 -16.98
N GLU A 64 -14.23 4.14 -17.46
CA GLU A 64 -14.74 4.35 -18.82
C GLU A 64 -13.71 3.94 -19.89
N GLN A 65 -12.44 4.33 -19.70
CA GLN A 65 -11.35 3.98 -20.63
C GLN A 65 -11.13 2.45 -20.70
N SER A 66 -11.42 1.71 -19.64
CA SER A 66 -11.20 0.27 -19.60
C SER A 66 -12.06 -0.52 -20.58
N LYS A 67 -13.14 0.05 -21.09
CA LYS A 67 -13.99 -0.61 -22.09
C LYS A 67 -13.23 -1.03 -23.34
N LYS A 68 -12.17 -0.31 -23.70
CA LYS A 68 -11.32 -0.63 -24.86
C LYS A 68 -10.57 -1.96 -24.70
N VAL A 69 -10.21 -2.33 -23.49
CA VAL A 69 -9.40 -3.51 -23.21
C VAL A 69 -10.21 -4.64 -22.56
N CYS A 70 -11.44 -4.37 -22.14
CA CYS A 70 -12.32 -5.33 -21.47
C CYS A 70 -13.51 -5.73 -22.35
N ALA A 71 -13.33 -5.82 -23.65
CA ALA A 71 -14.34 -6.27 -24.61
C ALA A 71 -15.67 -5.49 -24.51
N GLY A 72 -15.59 -4.20 -24.23
CA GLY A 72 -16.75 -3.31 -24.09
C GLY A 72 -17.32 -3.23 -22.68
N GLN A 73 -16.88 -4.07 -21.76
CA GLN A 73 -17.25 -4.02 -20.35
C GLN A 73 -16.26 -3.13 -19.57
N THR A 74 -16.60 -2.75 -18.36
CA THR A 74 -15.71 -1.97 -17.50
C THR A 74 -14.84 -2.89 -16.64
N ALA A 75 -13.59 -2.49 -16.42
CA ALA A 75 -12.69 -3.16 -15.49
C ALA A 75 -13.22 -3.04 -14.06
N PHE A 76 -12.80 -3.96 -13.22
CA PHE A 76 -13.07 -3.93 -11.80
C PHE A 76 -11.77 -3.95 -11.00
N ASP A 77 -11.83 -3.43 -9.79
CA ASP A 77 -10.78 -3.43 -8.81
C ASP A 77 -11.24 -4.20 -7.57
N VAL A 78 -10.35 -5.02 -7.04
CA VAL A 78 -10.61 -5.80 -5.82
C VAL A 78 -9.39 -5.71 -4.91
N PRO A 79 -9.60 -5.54 -3.58
CA PRO A 79 -8.47 -5.58 -2.65
C PRO A 79 -7.90 -7.00 -2.61
N VAL A 80 -6.59 -7.09 -2.74
CA VAL A 80 -5.86 -8.37 -2.71
C VAL A 80 -4.78 -8.40 -1.65
N TYR A 81 -4.34 -7.22 -1.21
CA TYR A 81 -3.21 -7.07 -0.31
C TYR A 81 -3.48 -5.94 0.67
N ILE A 82 -3.55 -6.28 1.94
CA ILE A 82 -3.74 -5.32 3.03
C ILE A 82 -2.52 -5.40 3.92
N SER A 83 -1.77 -4.31 4.00
CA SER A 83 -0.51 -4.29 4.71
C SER A 83 -0.38 -3.02 5.56
N PRO A 84 0.29 -3.10 6.71
CA PRO A 84 0.66 -1.87 7.40
C PRO A 84 1.62 -1.05 6.53
N LEU A 85 1.41 0.26 6.50
CA LEU A 85 2.29 1.20 5.85
C LEU A 85 3.24 1.74 6.91
N ALA A 86 4.54 1.42 6.75
CA ALA A 86 5.56 1.81 7.71
C ALA A 86 6.02 3.25 7.47
N ILE A 87 6.18 4.01 8.54
CA ILE A 87 7.00 5.21 8.52
C ILE A 87 8.38 4.75 8.96
N VAL A 88 9.30 4.70 8.00
CA VAL A 88 10.64 4.13 8.17
C VAL A 88 11.66 5.23 8.38
N PHE A 89 12.69 4.96 9.19
CA PHE A 89 13.73 5.94 9.44
C PHE A 89 15.07 5.28 9.71
N ARG A 90 16.12 6.07 9.52
CA ARG A 90 17.46 5.75 9.96
C ARG A 90 17.99 6.87 10.84
N LEU A 91 18.34 6.53 12.07
CA LEU A 91 18.86 7.47 13.05
C LEU A 91 19.88 6.76 13.93
N ARG A 92 21.13 7.21 13.86
CA ARG A 92 22.23 6.63 14.63
C ARG A 92 21.92 6.65 16.13
N GLY A 93 22.15 5.51 16.80
CA GLY A 93 21.89 5.34 18.22
C GLY A 93 20.46 5.04 18.58
N VAL A 94 19.54 5.03 17.61
CA VAL A 94 18.12 4.77 17.80
C VAL A 94 17.69 3.59 16.94
N SER A 95 17.64 3.74 15.61
CA SER A 95 17.21 2.66 14.71
C SER A 95 18.18 1.48 14.69
N ASP A 96 19.48 1.74 14.73
CA ASP A 96 20.50 0.70 14.82
C ASP A 96 20.52 -0.04 16.17
N ALA A 97 19.93 0.57 17.21
CA ALA A 97 19.70 -0.10 18.50
C ALA A 97 18.33 -0.81 18.59
N GLY A 98 17.62 -0.91 17.49
CA GLY A 98 16.30 -1.56 17.42
C GLY A 98 15.18 -0.80 18.12
N LYS A 99 15.34 0.50 18.36
CA LYS A 99 14.36 1.32 19.08
C LYS A 99 13.39 1.99 18.11
N HIS A 100 12.13 2.08 18.54
CA HIS A 100 11.09 2.82 17.84
C HIS A 100 11.04 4.25 18.36
N VAL A 101 10.68 5.18 17.47
CA VAL A 101 10.34 6.56 17.84
C VAL A 101 8.83 6.69 17.82
N ARG A 102 8.26 7.29 18.86
CA ARG A 102 6.82 7.52 19.00
C ARG A 102 6.44 8.87 18.44
N MET A 103 5.37 8.90 17.62
CA MET A 103 4.80 10.14 17.10
C MET A 103 3.28 10.05 17.04
N ASP A 104 2.61 11.14 17.40
CA ASP A 104 1.20 11.31 17.07
C ASP A 104 1.03 11.78 15.62
N ALA A 105 -0.20 11.76 15.13
CA ALA A 105 -0.49 12.14 13.74
C ALA A 105 -0.07 13.57 13.41
N ALA A 106 -0.29 14.51 14.31
CA ALA A 106 0.10 15.90 14.11
C ALA A 106 1.61 16.05 13.97
N THR A 107 2.39 15.33 14.77
CA THR A 107 3.86 15.33 14.69
C THR A 107 4.33 14.76 13.36
N VAL A 108 3.76 13.61 12.93
CA VAL A 108 4.09 13.02 11.62
C VAL A 108 3.80 14.02 10.50
N ALA A 109 2.63 14.63 10.49
CA ALA A 109 2.25 15.60 9.48
C ALA A 109 3.22 16.81 9.45
N LYS A 110 3.59 17.33 10.59
CA LYS A 110 4.55 18.45 10.69
C LYS A 110 5.94 18.07 10.20
N VAL A 111 6.40 16.85 10.45
CA VAL A 111 7.69 16.35 9.93
C VAL A 111 7.64 16.32 8.39
N PHE A 112 6.62 15.68 7.82
CA PHE A 112 6.52 15.54 6.37
C PHE A 112 6.13 16.83 5.65
N ASN A 113 5.66 17.84 6.40
CA ASN A 113 5.39 19.18 5.85
C ASN A 113 6.51 20.19 6.17
N GLY A 114 7.64 19.73 6.69
CA GLY A 114 8.84 20.55 6.91
C GLY A 114 8.74 21.53 8.07
N LYS A 115 7.79 21.36 8.98
CA LYS A 115 7.63 22.22 10.17
C LYS A 115 8.46 21.76 11.36
N ILE A 116 8.74 20.47 11.44
CA ILE A 116 9.66 19.86 12.40
C ILE A 116 10.87 19.38 11.60
N THR A 117 12.06 19.89 11.93
CA THR A 117 13.26 19.71 11.11
C THR A 117 14.40 19.01 11.83
N LYS A 118 14.25 18.72 13.12
CA LYS A 118 15.27 18.04 13.93
C LYS A 118 14.65 16.91 14.75
N TRP A 119 15.40 15.82 14.89
CA TRP A 119 14.94 14.66 15.65
C TRP A 119 14.71 14.95 17.13
N ASN A 120 15.43 15.90 17.71
CA ASN A 120 15.25 16.31 19.11
C ASN A 120 14.26 17.47 19.30
N ASP A 121 13.48 17.81 18.28
CA ASP A 121 12.41 18.79 18.43
C ASP A 121 11.54 18.45 19.66
N ALA A 122 11.14 19.46 20.40
CA ALA A 122 10.34 19.27 21.62
C ALA A 122 9.07 18.46 21.38
N ALA A 123 8.43 18.59 20.22
CA ALA A 123 7.24 17.82 19.85
C ALA A 123 7.51 16.32 19.76
N ILE A 124 8.71 15.93 19.32
CA ILE A 124 9.13 14.52 19.27
C ILE A 124 9.63 14.08 20.65
N ALA A 125 10.51 14.88 21.26
CA ALA A 125 11.14 14.52 22.53
C ALA A 125 10.12 14.25 23.65
N LYS A 126 9.07 15.04 23.76
CA LYS A 126 8.04 14.87 24.80
C LYS A 126 7.28 13.56 24.68
N GLN A 127 7.21 12.96 23.49
CA GLN A 127 6.57 11.67 23.24
C GLN A 127 7.53 10.50 23.48
N ASN A 128 8.83 10.79 23.65
CA ASN A 128 9.88 9.79 23.76
C ASN A 128 10.78 10.08 24.99
N PRO A 129 10.21 10.10 26.21
CA PRO A 129 11.00 10.45 27.40
C PRO A 129 12.13 9.48 27.72
N ASP A 130 12.05 8.23 27.21
CA ASP A 130 13.06 7.20 27.41
C ASP A 130 14.16 7.18 26.35
N LEU A 131 14.08 8.05 25.33
CA LEU A 131 15.07 8.15 24.27
C LEU A 131 15.91 9.41 24.43
N ASP A 132 17.21 9.26 24.18
CA ASP A 132 18.13 10.38 24.02
C ASP A 132 18.24 10.70 22.53
N LEU A 133 17.36 11.58 22.05
CA LEU A 133 17.29 11.93 20.64
C LEU A 133 18.37 12.96 20.27
N PRO A 134 19.14 12.71 19.21
CA PRO A 134 20.17 13.67 18.76
C PRO A 134 19.52 14.86 18.03
N ALA A 135 20.27 15.96 17.92
CA ALA A 135 19.89 17.14 17.16
C ALA A 135 20.03 16.98 15.65
N THR A 136 20.17 15.77 15.17
CA THR A 136 20.33 15.45 13.75
C THR A 136 19.19 16.05 12.94
N PRO A 137 19.50 16.75 11.82
CA PRO A 137 18.47 17.24 10.91
C PRO A 137 17.64 16.08 10.33
N ILE A 138 16.35 16.31 10.16
CA ILE A 138 15.46 15.35 9.51
C ILE A 138 15.50 15.58 8.01
N THR A 139 15.79 14.54 7.25
CA THR A 139 15.64 14.54 5.80
C THR A 139 14.47 13.65 5.42
N VAL A 140 13.43 14.25 4.88
CA VAL A 140 12.25 13.52 4.38
C VAL A 140 12.59 12.91 3.01
N VAL A 141 12.23 11.65 2.83
CA VAL A 141 12.33 10.94 1.56
C VAL A 141 10.91 10.53 1.15
N HIS A 142 10.49 10.96 -0.03
CA HIS A 142 9.16 10.66 -0.57
C HIS A 142 9.25 10.04 -1.95
N ARG A 143 8.14 9.54 -2.47
CA ARG A 143 8.09 9.01 -3.84
C ARG A 143 8.18 10.15 -4.85
N SER A 144 9.01 9.96 -5.87
CA SER A 144 9.11 10.88 -7.00
C SER A 144 8.18 10.52 -8.15
N ASP A 145 7.70 9.28 -8.17
CA ASP A 145 6.75 8.77 -9.16
C ASP A 145 5.31 8.87 -8.63
N LYS A 146 4.35 8.66 -9.54
CA LYS A 146 2.93 8.62 -9.21
C LYS A 146 2.63 7.35 -8.42
N SER A 147 2.37 7.48 -7.13
CA SER A 147 2.35 6.39 -6.16
C SER A 147 1.06 6.30 -5.38
N GLY A 148 0.42 5.14 -5.43
CA GLY A 148 -0.70 4.84 -4.56
C GLY A 148 -0.29 4.67 -3.10
N THR A 149 0.97 4.28 -2.83
CA THR A 149 1.50 4.26 -1.46
C THR A 149 1.52 5.68 -0.87
N THR A 150 1.94 6.67 -1.66
CA THR A 150 1.83 8.09 -1.30
C THR A 150 0.40 8.44 -0.94
N LEU A 151 -0.57 8.06 -1.79
CA LEU A 151 -1.98 8.37 -1.55
C LEU A 151 -2.47 7.78 -0.23
N ASN A 152 -2.20 6.51 0.04
CA ASN A 152 -2.61 5.86 1.30
C ASN A 152 -2.00 6.56 2.52
N PHE A 153 -0.74 6.97 2.43
CA PHE A 153 -0.07 7.69 3.50
C PHE A 153 -0.71 9.06 3.76
N VAL A 154 -0.92 9.86 2.71
CA VAL A 154 -1.49 11.20 2.87
C VAL A 154 -2.98 11.15 3.23
N GLU A 155 -3.71 10.11 2.88
CA GLU A 155 -5.07 9.87 3.37
C GLU A 155 -5.09 9.78 4.90
N TYR A 156 -4.14 9.05 5.48
CA TYR A 156 -3.98 9.00 6.93
C TYR A 156 -3.68 10.40 7.49
N LEU A 157 -2.71 11.11 6.93
CA LEU A 157 -2.31 12.43 7.42
C LEU A 157 -3.48 13.42 7.40
N LYS A 158 -4.25 13.41 6.31
CA LYS A 158 -5.39 14.32 6.18
C LYS A 158 -6.54 13.95 7.12
N ALA A 159 -6.81 12.67 7.30
CA ALA A 159 -7.86 12.21 8.20
C ALA A 159 -7.51 12.45 9.67
N ALA A 160 -6.27 12.14 10.07
CA ALA A 160 -5.85 12.16 11.47
C ALA A 160 -5.26 13.50 11.93
N ALA A 161 -4.76 14.33 11.01
CA ALA A 161 -4.15 15.63 11.31
C ALA A 161 -4.50 16.67 10.24
N PRO A 162 -5.79 16.96 10.01
CA PRO A 162 -6.23 17.84 8.92
C PRO A 162 -5.69 19.27 9.04
N GLY A 163 -5.48 19.76 10.25
CA GLY A 163 -4.91 21.09 10.50
C GLY A 163 -3.45 21.22 10.14
N ASP A 164 -2.72 20.10 10.09
CA ASP A 164 -1.27 20.07 9.79
C ASP A 164 -0.96 19.51 8.40
N TRP A 165 -1.97 19.02 7.69
CA TRP A 165 -1.84 18.53 6.34
C TRP A 165 -2.89 19.17 5.41
N PRO A 166 -2.64 20.40 4.91
CA PRO A 166 -3.64 21.15 4.13
C PRO A 166 -3.73 20.72 2.66
N HIS A 167 -2.84 19.85 2.22
CA HIS A 167 -2.73 19.47 0.81
C HIS A 167 -3.91 18.61 0.36
N LYS A 168 -4.26 18.70 -0.93
CA LYS A 168 -5.23 17.80 -1.56
C LYS A 168 -4.67 16.38 -1.62
N LEU A 169 -5.55 15.39 -1.52
CA LEU A 169 -5.18 14.00 -1.71
C LEU A 169 -4.69 13.78 -3.15
N SER A 170 -3.55 13.11 -3.29
CA SER A 170 -2.92 12.86 -4.59
C SER A 170 -1.96 11.69 -4.50
N GLU A 171 -1.74 11.02 -5.63
CA GLU A 171 -0.66 10.06 -5.79
C GLU A 171 0.71 10.74 -6.00
N ASN A 172 0.72 12.04 -6.22
CA ASN A 172 1.94 12.83 -6.35
C ASN A 172 2.25 13.56 -5.05
N TRP A 173 3.52 13.56 -4.65
CA TRP A 173 3.94 14.28 -3.45
C TRP A 173 3.66 15.78 -3.60
N PRO A 174 2.97 16.42 -2.64
CA PRO A 174 2.36 17.74 -2.86
C PRO A 174 3.22 18.94 -2.50
N ASN A 175 4.41 18.75 -1.90
CA ASN A 175 5.25 19.86 -1.43
C ASN A 175 6.71 19.67 -1.83
N ASP A 176 7.56 20.67 -1.51
CA ASP A 176 8.99 20.68 -1.85
C ASP A 176 9.88 20.18 -0.70
N VAL A 177 9.29 19.51 0.29
CA VAL A 177 10.03 19.03 1.46
C VAL A 177 10.79 17.75 1.12
N GLY A 178 12.09 17.74 1.44
CA GLY A 178 12.91 16.55 1.30
C GLY A 178 13.33 16.25 -0.13
N GLN A 179 13.53 14.97 -0.40
CA GLN A 179 13.97 14.49 -1.72
C GLN A 179 13.14 13.32 -2.19
N GLY A 180 12.97 13.23 -3.51
CA GLY A 180 12.23 12.16 -4.14
C GLY A 180 13.10 10.95 -4.46
N ALA A 181 12.48 9.76 -4.42
CA ALA A 181 13.08 8.52 -4.87
C ALA A 181 12.03 7.68 -5.60
N LYS A 182 12.45 6.94 -6.61
CA LYS A 182 11.54 6.17 -7.45
C LYS A 182 11.23 4.81 -6.85
N GLY A 183 9.94 4.50 -6.72
CA GLY A 183 9.45 3.21 -6.23
C GLY A 183 9.74 2.97 -4.76
N THR A 184 9.21 1.89 -4.23
CA THR A 184 9.45 1.48 -2.85
C THR A 184 10.93 1.21 -2.61
N SER A 185 11.58 0.48 -3.51
CA SER A 185 13.01 0.15 -3.40
C SER A 185 13.90 1.39 -3.39
N GLY A 186 13.56 2.41 -4.19
CA GLY A 186 14.29 3.66 -4.24
C GLY A 186 14.21 4.44 -2.92
N VAL A 187 13.04 4.49 -2.30
CA VAL A 187 12.85 5.12 -1.00
C VAL A 187 13.66 4.39 0.07
N ILE A 188 13.53 3.08 0.15
CA ILE A 188 14.24 2.26 1.14
C ILE A 188 15.75 2.38 0.99
N SER A 189 16.27 2.30 -0.24
CA SER A 189 17.69 2.44 -0.51
C SER A 189 18.22 3.82 -0.09
N THR A 190 17.47 4.88 -0.37
CA THR A 190 17.86 6.25 0.00
C THR A 190 17.92 6.42 1.52
N ILE A 191 16.94 5.90 2.24
CA ILE A 191 16.90 5.98 3.71
C ILE A 191 18.02 5.14 4.32
N ASP A 192 18.29 3.97 3.78
CA ASP A 192 19.32 3.07 4.30
C ASP A 192 20.75 3.65 4.18
N GLN A 193 20.95 4.65 3.33
CA GLN A 193 22.26 5.24 3.06
C GLN A 193 22.58 6.49 3.87
N ALA A 194 21.63 7.09 4.58
CA ALA A 194 21.84 8.39 5.21
C ALA A 194 21.22 8.49 6.60
N ASP A 195 22.01 8.97 7.56
CA ASP A 195 21.55 9.23 8.92
C ASP A 195 20.55 10.38 8.96
N GLY A 196 19.52 10.24 9.79
CA GLY A 196 18.47 11.25 9.98
C GLY A 196 17.35 11.24 8.96
N THR A 197 17.33 10.28 8.05
CA THR A 197 16.29 10.16 7.01
C THR A 197 15.03 9.50 7.52
N ILE A 198 13.89 9.92 6.99
CA ILE A 198 12.57 9.37 7.28
C ILE A 198 11.75 9.32 5.99
N GLY A 199 10.94 8.29 5.83
CA GLY A 199 10.04 8.15 4.68
C GLY A 199 8.93 7.17 4.99
N TYR A 200 8.22 6.73 3.95
CA TYR A 200 7.11 5.81 4.07
C TYR A 200 7.23 4.68 3.06
N SER A 201 6.79 3.50 3.45
CA SER A 201 6.95 2.30 2.64
C SER A 201 5.97 1.22 3.09
N ASP A 202 5.63 0.32 2.18
CA ASP A 202 5.03 -0.93 2.58
C ASP A 202 5.95 -1.66 3.58
N TYR A 203 5.36 -2.19 4.64
CA TYR A 203 6.10 -2.81 5.73
C TYR A 203 6.98 -3.99 5.28
N SER A 204 6.51 -4.74 4.28
CA SER A 204 7.25 -5.90 3.76
C SER A 204 8.66 -5.56 3.25
N GLN A 205 8.89 -4.30 2.85
CA GLN A 205 10.15 -3.86 2.27
C GLN A 205 10.96 -2.97 3.22
N ALA A 206 10.51 -2.80 4.46
CA ALA A 206 11.18 -1.96 5.44
C ALA A 206 12.56 -2.49 5.87
N GLY A 207 12.79 -3.79 5.76
CA GLY A 207 14.08 -4.41 6.11
C GLY A 207 14.46 -4.16 7.56
N GLY A 208 15.71 -3.76 7.79
CA GLY A 208 16.25 -3.44 9.11
C GLY A 208 16.10 -1.98 9.52
N LEU A 209 15.37 -1.16 8.76
CA LEU A 209 15.15 0.23 9.12
C LEU A 209 14.28 0.36 10.38
N GLY A 210 14.43 1.46 11.11
CA GLY A 210 13.55 1.79 12.23
C GLY A 210 12.15 2.11 11.74
N THR A 211 11.17 1.92 12.62
CA THR A 211 9.77 2.25 12.34
C THR A 211 9.20 3.14 13.43
N ILE A 212 8.36 4.09 13.03
CA ILE A 212 7.68 4.98 13.96
C ILE A 212 6.49 4.25 14.57
N SER A 213 6.36 4.34 15.91
CA SER A 213 5.17 3.90 16.64
C SER A 213 4.15 5.01 16.64
N ILE A 214 2.91 4.70 16.29
CA ILE A 214 1.86 5.70 16.07
C ILE A 214 0.93 5.78 17.27
N LYS A 215 0.63 7.01 17.70
CA LYS A 215 -0.34 7.24 18.77
C LYS A 215 -1.76 6.86 18.32
N VAL A 216 -2.39 6.00 19.12
CA VAL A 216 -3.78 5.55 18.92
C VAL A 216 -4.48 5.64 20.28
N GLY A 217 -5.51 6.49 20.38
CA GLY A 217 -6.10 6.77 21.67
C GLY A 217 -5.06 7.36 22.64
N ASP A 218 -4.91 6.75 23.80
CA ASP A 218 -3.95 7.19 24.84
C ASP A 218 -2.60 6.47 24.75
N GLY A 219 -2.47 5.48 23.89
CA GLY A 219 -1.26 4.67 23.74
C GLY A 219 -0.58 4.81 22.40
N TYR A 220 0.50 4.06 22.20
CA TYR A 220 1.24 3.98 20.94
C TYR A 220 1.24 2.55 20.45
N THR A 221 1.05 2.38 19.14
CA THR A 221 1.02 1.07 18.52
C THR A 221 2.25 0.89 17.63
N ASP A 222 2.99 -0.18 17.88
CA ASP A 222 4.06 -0.63 17.00
C ASP A 222 3.44 -1.31 15.77
N ILE A 223 4.09 -1.14 14.63
CA ILE A 223 3.64 -1.74 13.38
C ILE A 223 3.70 -3.28 13.45
N SER A 224 2.62 -3.93 13.03
CA SER A 224 2.55 -5.38 12.89
C SER A 224 1.36 -5.79 12.03
N ALA A 225 1.36 -7.02 11.53
CA ALA A 225 0.22 -7.60 10.82
C ALA A 225 -1.03 -7.64 11.71
N ASP A 226 -0.88 -8.06 12.97
CA ASP A 226 -2.01 -8.14 13.92
C ASP A 226 -2.61 -6.76 14.20
N ALA A 227 -1.77 -5.74 14.35
CA ALA A 227 -2.24 -4.37 14.57
C ALA A 227 -2.96 -3.83 13.33
N ALA A 228 -2.49 -4.15 12.12
CA ALA A 228 -3.17 -3.81 10.89
C ALA A 228 -4.51 -4.54 10.78
N SER A 229 -4.58 -5.81 11.14
CA SER A 229 -5.83 -6.59 11.16
C SER A 229 -6.88 -5.95 12.06
N LYS A 230 -6.48 -5.46 13.22
CA LYS A 230 -7.40 -4.73 14.11
C LYS A 230 -7.95 -3.46 13.46
N ALA A 231 -7.10 -2.73 12.74
CA ALA A 231 -7.52 -1.50 12.06
C ALA A 231 -8.51 -1.77 10.93
N VAL A 232 -8.36 -2.89 10.20
CA VAL A 232 -9.24 -3.21 9.05
C VAL A 232 -10.47 -4.04 9.43
N ALA A 233 -10.55 -4.53 10.66
CA ALA A 233 -11.70 -5.33 11.10
C ALA A 233 -13.04 -4.61 10.94
N ASN A 234 -13.04 -3.28 11.02
CA ASN A 234 -14.20 -2.42 10.88
C ASN A 234 -14.26 -1.70 9.52
N ALA A 235 -13.41 -2.10 8.55
CA ALA A 235 -13.46 -1.51 7.22
C ALA A 235 -14.81 -1.78 6.56
N THR A 236 -15.31 -0.80 5.82
CA THR A 236 -16.58 -0.87 5.11
C THR A 236 -16.36 -0.83 3.61
N LEU A 237 -17.33 -1.37 2.85
CA LEU A 237 -17.33 -1.23 1.40
C LEU A 237 -17.78 0.18 1.03
N SER A 238 -17.03 0.81 0.11
CA SER A 238 -17.39 2.13 -0.40
C SER A 238 -18.64 2.04 -1.27
N GLY A 239 -19.63 2.87 -0.99
CA GLY A 239 -20.83 3.02 -1.82
C GLY A 239 -20.63 3.94 -3.03
N GLU A 240 -19.48 4.60 -3.14
CA GLU A 240 -19.19 5.57 -4.20
C GLU A 240 -18.58 4.95 -5.45
N ALA A 241 -18.09 3.72 -5.38
CA ALA A 241 -17.50 3.03 -6.52
C ALA A 241 -18.58 2.69 -7.56
N LYS A 242 -18.44 3.24 -8.77
CA LYS A 242 -19.35 3.02 -9.90
C LYS A 242 -18.79 1.96 -10.82
N GLY A 243 -19.63 1.06 -11.30
CA GLY A 243 -19.25 -0.05 -12.17
C GLY A 243 -19.46 -1.39 -11.49
N GLU A 244 -19.64 -2.42 -12.31
CA GLU A 244 -19.94 -3.77 -11.82
C GLU A 244 -18.67 -4.44 -11.28
N HIS A 245 -18.85 -5.33 -10.30
CA HIS A 245 -17.83 -6.18 -9.71
C HIS A 245 -16.74 -5.44 -8.93
N ARG A 246 -16.83 -4.14 -8.78
CA ARG A 246 -15.84 -3.36 -8.03
C ARG A 246 -16.03 -3.54 -6.53
N VAL A 247 -14.93 -3.75 -5.83
CA VAL A 247 -14.89 -3.86 -4.37
C VAL A 247 -13.85 -2.87 -3.87
N VAL A 248 -14.31 -1.77 -3.28
CA VAL A 248 -13.46 -0.70 -2.76
C VAL A 248 -13.70 -0.58 -1.26
N LEU A 249 -12.62 -0.52 -0.48
CA LEU A 249 -12.68 -0.44 0.97
C LEU A 249 -12.47 0.99 1.47
N ASP A 250 -13.23 1.37 2.49
CA ASP A 250 -13.00 2.57 3.29
C ASP A 250 -12.38 2.16 4.62
N ILE A 251 -11.21 2.72 4.93
CA ILE A 251 -10.44 2.45 6.15
C ILE A 251 -10.66 3.60 7.15
N ASP A 252 -10.91 3.26 8.41
CA ASP A 252 -10.95 4.25 9.50
C ASP A 252 -9.53 4.54 10.00
N HIS A 253 -8.93 5.62 9.47
CA HIS A 253 -7.58 6.08 9.86
C HIS A 253 -7.57 6.79 11.22
N THR A 254 -8.72 7.09 11.80
CA THR A 254 -8.85 7.82 13.07
C THR A 254 -9.26 6.92 14.24
N THR A 255 -9.15 5.62 14.07
CA THR A 255 -9.49 4.65 15.11
C THR A 255 -8.77 4.96 16.42
N THR A 256 -9.46 4.78 17.53
CA THR A 256 -8.90 4.87 18.88
C THR A 256 -8.77 3.51 19.55
N GLU A 257 -8.99 2.43 18.79
CA GLU A 257 -8.91 1.07 19.31
C GLU A 257 -7.47 0.74 19.73
N GLU A 258 -7.29 0.37 20.99
CA GLU A 258 -5.98 0.01 21.54
C GLU A 258 -5.38 -1.15 20.76
N GLY A 259 -4.12 -0.98 20.35
CA GLY A 259 -3.38 -1.98 19.60
C GLY A 259 -3.66 -1.99 18.10
N ALA A 260 -4.56 -1.15 17.59
CA ALA A 260 -4.74 -0.97 16.15
C ALA A 260 -3.66 -0.07 15.56
N TYR A 261 -3.17 -0.41 14.36
CA TYR A 261 -2.24 0.42 13.61
C TYR A 261 -2.99 1.09 12.47
N PRO A 262 -3.16 2.44 12.49
CA PRO A 262 -4.13 3.10 11.62
C PRO A 262 -3.64 3.41 10.20
N ILE A 263 -2.33 3.28 9.94
CA ILE A 263 -1.78 3.55 8.61
C ILE A 263 -1.75 2.23 7.85
N VAL A 264 -2.82 1.97 7.12
CA VAL A 264 -3.00 0.72 6.39
C VAL A 264 -3.00 1.02 4.91
N LEU A 265 -2.21 0.25 4.18
CA LEU A 265 -2.19 0.25 2.73
C LEU A 265 -3.15 -0.82 2.25
N VAL A 266 -4.11 -0.42 1.42
CA VAL A 266 -4.98 -1.35 0.70
C VAL A 266 -4.54 -1.34 -0.76
N SER A 267 -4.11 -2.49 -1.24
CA SER A 267 -3.68 -2.64 -2.63
C SER A 267 -4.65 -3.51 -3.39
N TYR A 268 -4.99 -3.05 -4.57
CA TYR A 268 -6.01 -3.65 -5.44
C TYR A 268 -5.36 -4.34 -6.62
N ASP A 269 -5.99 -5.41 -7.09
CA ASP A 269 -5.76 -5.89 -8.44
C ASP A 269 -6.90 -5.43 -9.33
N ILE A 270 -6.53 -5.02 -10.55
CA ILE A 270 -7.44 -4.51 -11.56
C ILE A 270 -7.46 -5.51 -12.71
N ALA A 271 -8.66 -5.91 -13.11
CA ALA A 271 -8.85 -6.92 -14.14
C ALA A 271 -10.11 -6.63 -14.96
N CYS A 272 -10.23 -7.32 -16.09
CA CYS A 272 -11.44 -7.28 -16.90
C CYS A 272 -12.40 -8.38 -16.46
N PRO A 273 -13.71 -8.12 -16.40
CA PRO A 273 -14.69 -9.19 -16.25
C PRO A 273 -14.84 -10.01 -17.53
N VAL A 274 -14.50 -9.42 -18.69
CA VAL A 274 -14.51 -10.10 -19.98
C VAL A 274 -13.23 -9.75 -20.74
N TYR A 275 -12.53 -10.78 -21.17
CA TYR A 275 -11.35 -10.66 -22.04
C TYR A 275 -11.70 -11.14 -23.44
N SER A 276 -11.10 -10.52 -24.46
CA SER A 276 -11.29 -10.94 -25.85
C SER A 276 -10.63 -12.29 -26.13
N ASP A 277 -9.50 -12.58 -25.48
CA ASP A 277 -8.77 -13.84 -25.65
C ASP A 277 -9.14 -14.85 -24.55
N ALA A 278 -9.56 -16.05 -24.96
CA ALA A 278 -9.98 -17.10 -24.04
C ALA A 278 -8.85 -17.58 -23.11
N ASN A 279 -7.63 -17.65 -23.60
CA ASN A 279 -6.48 -18.08 -22.79
C ASN A 279 -6.15 -17.03 -21.71
N THR A 280 -6.21 -15.77 -22.07
CA THR A 280 -6.01 -14.67 -21.14
C THR A 280 -7.08 -14.65 -20.05
N ALA A 281 -8.35 -14.82 -20.44
CA ALA A 281 -9.46 -14.88 -19.47
C ALA A 281 -9.29 -16.04 -18.48
N ARG A 282 -8.92 -17.20 -18.98
CA ARG A 282 -8.69 -18.41 -18.18
C ARG A 282 -7.55 -18.23 -17.19
N PHE A 283 -6.45 -17.65 -17.65
CA PHE A 283 -5.32 -17.31 -16.78
C PHE A 283 -5.73 -16.29 -15.72
N ALA A 284 -6.34 -15.18 -16.11
CA ALA A 284 -6.73 -14.11 -15.18
C ALA A 284 -7.62 -14.63 -14.05
N LYS A 285 -8.61 -15.45 -14.42
CA LYS A 285 -9.51 -16.08 -13.43
C LYS A 285 -8.76 -17.03 -12.50
N SER A 286 -7.92 -17.90 -13.05
CA SER A 286 -7.13 -18.86 -12.27
C SER A 286 -6.13 -18.18 -11.35
N TRP A 287 -5.39 -17.19 -11.87
CA TRP A 287 -4.41 -16.41 -11.12
C TRP A 287 -5.04 -15.65 -9.96
N LEU A 288 -6.08 -14.86 -10.23
CA LEU A 288 -6.74 -14.07 -9.20
C LEU A 288 -7.50 -14.95 -8.20
N SER A 289 -8.07 -16.07 -8.63
CA SER A 289 -8.68 -17.05 -7.71
C SER A 289 -7.68 -17.57 -6.69
N TYR A 290 -6.44 -17.85 -7.13
CA TYR A 290 -5.38 -18.23 -6.20
C TYR A 290 -5.00 -17.08 -5.28
N VAL A 291 -4.75 -15.88 -5.82
CA VAL A 291 -4.33 -14.70 -5.04
C VAL A 291 -5.29 -14.42 -3.88
N VAL A 292 -6.60 -14.49 -4.13
CA VAL A 292 -7.63 -14.17 -3.12
C VAL A 292 -8.12 -15.40 -2.34
N SER A 293 -7.56 -16.57 -2.63
CA SER A 293 -7.86 -17.79 -1.86
C SER A 293 -7.21 -17.72 -0.47
N ASP A 294 -7.66 -18.58 0.43
CA ASP A 294 -7.03 -18.71 1.75
C ASP A 294 -5.53 -19.03 1.61
N LYS A 295 -5.18 -19.91 0.66
CA LYS A 295 -3.78 -20.28 0.40
C LYS A 295 -2.97 -19.11 -0.12
N GLY A 296 -3.49 -18.36 -1.08
CA GLY A 296 -2.82 -17.17 -1.62
C GLY A 296 -2.60 -16.09 -0.57
N GLN A 297 -3.61 -15.84 0.26
CA GLN A 297 -3.50 -14.87 1.35
C GLN A 297 -2.51 -15.34 2.42
N GLN A 298 -2.46 -16.63 2.70
CA GLN A 298 -1.47 -17.19 3.62
C GLN A 298 -0.04 -17.08 3.07
N ASP A 299 0.15 -17.35 1.77
CA ASP A 299 1.46 -17.21 1.11
C ASP A 299 1.96 -15.75 1.17
N ALA A 300 1.09 -14.78 0.93
CA ALA A 300 1.42 -13.36 1.06
C ALA A 300 1.77 -12.99 2.50
N MET A 301 0.97 -13.43 3.47
CA MET A 301 1.19 -13.17 4.89
C MET A 301 2.53 -13.71 5.37
N ASN A 302 2.89 -14.93 4.96
CA ASN A 302 4.17 -15.54 5.30
C ASN A 302 5.37 -14.79 4.71
N ALA A 303 5.21 -14.24 3.51
CA ALA A 303 6.29 -13.53 2.82
C ALA A 303 6.44 -12.07 3.26
N THR A 304 5.35 -11.40 3.65
CA THR A 304 5.30 -9.94 3.79
C THR A 304 4.91 -9.45 5.18
N GLY A 305 4.29 -10.28 6.00
CA GLY A 305 3.65 -9.81 7.24
C GLY A 305 2.36 -9.03 7.00
N SER A 306 1.72 -9.23 5.84
CA SER A 306 0.44 -8.58 5.54
C SER A 306 -0.70 -9.17 6.36
N ALA A 307 -1.80 -8.41 6.49
CA ALA A 307 -3.04 -8.89 7.06
C ALA A 307 -3.85 -9.65 6.00
N PRO A 308 -4.48 -10.78 6.32
CA PRO A 308 -5.36 -11.44 5.38
C PRO A 308 -6.61 -10.61 5.12
N LEU A 309 -7.25 -10.81 3.97
CA LEU A 309 -8.53 -10.18 3.69
C LEU A 309 -9.55 -10.62 4.77
N PRO A 310 -10.33 -9.68 5.36
CA PRO A 310 -11.44 -10.06 6.23
C PRO A 310 -12.44 -10.98 5.51
N SER A 311 -13.03 -11.94 6.22
CA SER A 311 -13.86 -12.99 5.61
C SER A 311 -15.01 -12.45 4.75
N ASN A 312 -15.68 -11.39 5.22
CA ASN A 312 -16.78 -10.76 4.47
C ASN A 312 -16.28 -10.10 3.18
N VAL A 313 -15.13 -9.46 3.22
CA VAL A 313 -14.49 -8.85 2.05
C VAL A 313 -14.03 -9.93 1.07
N ALA A 314 -13.36 -10.98 1.56
CA ALA A 314 -12.88 -12.08 0.74
C ALA A 314 -14.01 -12.74 -0.05
N LYS A 315 -15.17 -12.95 0.58
CA LYS A 315 -16.35 -13.51 -0.08
C LYS A 315 -16.80 -12.66 -1.27
N THR A 316 -16.91 -11.35 -1.08
CA THR A 316 -17.31 -10.41 -2.13
C THR A 316 -16.28 -10.35 -3.25
N VAL A 317 -14.99 -10.31 -2.90
CA VAL A 317 -13.88 -10.31 -3.87
C VAL A 317 -13.91 -11.58 -4.73
N ARG A 318 -14.12 -12.74 -4.13
CA ARG A 318 -14.18 -14.02 -4.85
C ARG A 318 -15.34 -14.07 -5.84
N GLN A 319 -16.48 -13.45 -5.51
CA GLN A 319 -17.61 -13.32 -6.44
C GLN A 319 -17.22 -12.51 -7.68
N SER A 320 -16.47 -11.42 -7.51
CA SER A 320 -16.01 -10.60 -8.63
C SER A 320 -15.04 -11.37 -9.53
N VAL A 321 -14.09 -12.08 -8.95
CA VAL A 321 -13.12 -12.90 -9.68
C VAL A 321 -13.82 -14.03 -10.45
N ASP A 322 -14.83 -14.66 -9.85
CA ASP A 322 -15.59 -15.74 -10.49
C ASP A 322 -16.36 -15.28 -11.73
N ALA A 323 -16.63 -13.98 -11.86
CA ALA A 323 -17.31 -13.41 -13.00
C ALA A 323 -16.42 -13.30 -14.26
N ILE A 324 -15.11 -13.49 -14.15
CA ILE A 324 -14.18 -13.37 -15.28
C ILE A 324 -14.49 -14.46 -16.31
N ASN A 325 -14.67 -14.05 -17.57
CA ASN A 325 -14.90 -14.95 -18.68
C ASN A 325 -14.36 -14.37 -20.01
N ALA A 326 -14.43 -15.15 -21.07
CA ALA A 326 -14.09 -14.72 -22.41
C ALA A 326 -15.35 -14.30 -23.18
N LYS A 327 -15.16 -13.36 -24.13
CA LYS A 327 -16.22 -12.94 -25.05
C LYS A 327 -16.59 -14.06 -26.02
#